data_a4ec749a447fb44473a690928d3751ca
#
_entry.id   a4ec749a447fb44473a690928d3751ca
#
_cell.length_a   1.000
_cell.length_b   1.000
_cell.length_c   1.000
_cell.angle_alpha   90.00
_cell.angle_beta   90.00
_cell.angle_gamma   90.00
#
_symmetry.space_group_name_H-M   'P 1'
#
loop_
_entity.id
_entity.type
_entity.pdbx_description
1 polymer ?
#
loop_
_entity_poly.entity_id
_entity_poly.type
_entity_poly.pdbx_seq_one_letter_code
_entity_poly.pdbx_strand_id
1 'polypeptide(L)'
;MRRLPAPAYILTLPDVRYSVAVAVTAEKSDTVLYYNDNCGGGWVTVPVTASHLRLNTAIDDALFTRPGYTLTGWNTAPDGSGQAVGLGSRTEPGARLYAQWAAQNDAAEFTYTVENDAAAITGWQGGGEVLVIPDTLGGAPVVEIAAGAFADAPCKTVIFPDTLRRVQPGAFSGSAAESVTLFDNLQQISDYAFEDCTSLQTLYINAATAPVYSGSYYATFADKYDRLLSLADTQKLVLFSGSSARFGYDSAALDAALPHYEVVNMGVFAYTNALPQLELIRAQVRPGDLLLLSPEFDAAKRQFCTTNAFDDAFFCMAEADYDIVAMLNLQQYSGVFSALGSYLQTRADMTARSYAVSPSDLDEDGNAVDTPSYNEYGDYVLYRPDAVDDTPIYGLPVDYTTASFPY
;
A
#
# COMPACT_ATOMS: atom_id res chain seq x y z
N MET A 1 -8.76 26.42 -15.62
CA MET A 1 -7.53 26.22 -14.84
C MET A 1 -7.34 27.41 -13.91
N ARG A 2 -7.55 27.27 -12.62
CA ARG A 2 -7.10 28.26 -11.65
C ARG A 2 -5.81 27.71 -11.04
N ARG A 3 -4.66 28.22 -11.49
CA ARG A 3 -3.44 28.12 -10.69
C ARG A 3 -3.79 28.63 -9.31
N LEU A 4 -3.65 27.81 -8.29
CA LEU A 4 -3.58 28.35 -6.94
C LEU A 4 -2.40 29.32 -6.95
N PRO A 5 -2.59 30.60 -6.57
CA PRO A 5 -1.49 31.52 -6.53
C PRO A 5 -0.43 30.95 -5.58
N ALA A 6 0.81 30.91 -6.03
CA ALA A 6 1.92 30.70 -5.12
C ALA A 6 1.72 31.64 -3.92
N PRO A 7 1.96 31.22 -2.68
CA PRO A 7 1.79 32.08 -1.53
C PRO A 7 2.60 33.35 -1.77
N ALA A 8 1.90 34.44 -2.00
CA ALA A 8 2.54 35.74 -2.20
C ALA A 8 2.81 36.32 -0.81
N TYR A 9 4.07 36.32 -0.41
CA TYR A 9 4.49 37.05 0.77
C TYR A 9 4.61 38.53 0.40
N ILE A 10 3.75 39.36 0.98
CA ILE A 10 3.82 40.82 0.80
C ILE A 10 4.66 41.39 1.93
N LEU A 11 5.88 41.84 1.58
CA LEU A 11 6.71 42.62 2.49
C LEU A 11 6.37 44.11 2.29
N THR A 12 5.73 44.71 3.27
CA THR A 12 5.47 46.14 3.27
C THR A 12 6.59 46.85 4.05
N LEU A 13 7.40 47.62 3.35
CA LEU A 13 8.45 48.42 3.95
C LEU A 13 7.94 49.89 4.08
N PRO A 14 7.73 50.39 5.28
CA PRO A 14 7.37 51.78 5.46
C PRO A 14 8.59 52.69 5.22
N ASP A 15 8.43 53.75 4.43
CA ASP A 15 9.37 54.88 4.29
C ASP A 15 10.83 54.50 3.96
N VAL A 16 11.04 53.68 2.93
CA VAL A 16 12.40 53.26 2.52
C VAL A 16 13.11 54.43 1.81
N ARG A 17 14.09 55.06 2.48
CA ARG A 17 14.92 56.14 1.92
C ARG A 17 16.29 55.66 1.41
N TYR A 18 16.59 54.40 1.54
CA TYR A 18 17.86 53.78 1.18
C TYR A 18 17.65 52.43 0.50
N SER A 19 18.72 51.95 -0.16
CA SER A 19 18.66 50.60 -0.74
C SER A 19 18.53 49.55 0.35
N VAL A 20 17.51 48.68 0.25
CA VAL A 20 17.26 47.57 1.17
C VAL A 20 17.54 46.27 0.43
N ALA A 21 18.46 45.47 0.96
CA ALA A 21 18.64 44.09 0.51
C ALA A 21 17.72 43.19 1.36
N VAL A 22 16.79 42.50 0.69
CA VAL A 22 15.93 41.51 1.34
C VAL A 22 16.48 40.13 1.02
N ALA A 23 16.95 39.43 2.04
CA ALA A 23 17.26 38.00 1.93
C ALA A 23 16.04 37.21 2.38
N VAL A 24 15.48 36.41 1.50
CA VAL A 24 14.39 35.46 1.83
C VAL A 24 15.02 34.09 2.02
N THR A 25 14.96 33.57 3.23
CA THR A 25 15.32 32.20 3.52
C THR A 25 14.02 31.39 3.58
N ALA A 26 13.87 30.43 2.69
CA ALA A 26 12.74 29.49 2.75
C ALA A 26 13.25 28.16 3.33
N GLU A 27 12.66 27.73 4.41
CA GLU A 27 12.89 26.40 4.96
C GLU A 27 11.85 25.42 4.40
N LYS A 28 12.25 24.16 4.27
CA LYS A 28 11.34 23.07 3.89
C LYS A 28 10.28 22.91 4.99
N SER A 29 9.01 22.96 4.61
CA SER A 29 7.93 22.69 5.55
C SER A 29 7.70 21.19 5.67
N ASP A 30 7.62 20.68 6.89
CA ASP A 30 7.23 19.32 7.23
C ASP A 30 5.71 19.12 7.30
N THR A 31 4.94 20.16 6.99
CA THR A 31 3.48 20.11 6.94
C THR A 31 2.91 19.97 5.51
N VAL A 32 3.76 19.86 4.51
CA VAL A 32 3.37 19.72 3.10
C VAL A 32 4.27 18.71 2.38
N LEU A 33 3.76 18.16 1.29
CA LEU A 33 4.53 17.44 0.27
C LEU A 33 4.72 18.34 -0.94
N TYR A 34 5.85 18.18 -1.62
CA TYR A 34 6.18 18.94 -2.82
C TYR A 34 6.24 18.00 -4.02
N TYR A 35 5.40 18.23 -5.00
CA TYR A 35 5.33 17.45 -6.23
C TYR A 35 5.77 18.25 -7.43
N ASN A 36 6.56 17.64 -8.31
CA ASN A 36 6.95 18.18 -9.59
C ASN A 36 6.53 17.21 -10.70
N ASP A 37 5.87 17.71 -11.73
CA ASP A 37 5.43 16.90 -12.87
C ASP A 37 6.59 16.34 -13.72
N ASN A 38 7.80 16.82 -13.48
CA ASN A 38 9.02 16.44 -14.18
C ASN A 38 8.95 16.63 -15.70
N CYS A 39 8.12 17.54 -16.17
CA CYS A 39 7.95 17.90 -17.57
C CYS A 39 7.80 19.42 -17.83
N GLY A 40 8.11 20.25 -16.84
CA GLY A 40 8.20 21.71 -16.94
C GLY A 40 7.05 22.48 -16.30
N GLY A 41 6.10 21.84 -15.61
CA GLY A 41 4.96 22.48 -14.95
C GLY A 41 5.27 23.14 -13.61
N GLY A 42 6.43 22.86 -13.00
CA GLY A 42 6.85 23.43 -11.72
C GLY A 42 6.43 22.60 -10.51
N TRP A 43 6.42 23.24 -9.35
CA TRP A 43 6.12 22.58 -8.07
C TRP A 43 4.69 22.83 -7.62
N VAL A 44 4.05 21.79 -7.10
CA VAL A 44 2.78 21.85 -6.39
C VAL A 44 3.01 21.39 -4.95
N THR A 45 2.35 22.05 -4.01
CA THR A 45 2.40 21.67 -2.60
C THR A 45 1.04 21.12 -2.17
N VAL A 46 1.07 20.01 -1.46
CA VAL A 46 -0.13 19.37 -0.89
C VAL A 46 0.03 19.32 0.62
N PRO A 47 -0.94 19.86 1.39
CA PRO A 47 -0.90 19.79 2.85
C PRO A 47 -0.90 18.35 3.35
N VAL A 48 -0.06 18.08 4.34
CA VAL A 48 -0.06 16.82 5.08
C VAL A 48 -1.12 16.91 6.18
N THR A 49 -2.14 16.09 6.09
CA THR A 49 -3.24 16.03 7.08
C THR A 49 -3.12 14.87 8.06
N ALA A 50 -2.21 13.92 7.80
CA ALA A 50 -1.93 12.77 8.64
C ALA A 50 -0.44 12.48 8.67
N SER A 51 0.05 11.85 9.73
CA SER A 51 1.46 11.46 9.89
C SER A 51 1.93 10.47 8.82
N HIS A 52 1.01 9.75 8.19
CA HIS A 52 1.29 8.77 7.14
C HIS A 52 0.42 9.07 5.94
N LEU A 53 1.02 9.62 4.90
CA LEU A 53 0.34 9.90 3.65
C LEU A 53 0.62 8.79 2.65
N ARG A 54 -0.45 8.15 2.23
CA ARG A 54 -0.43 7.34 1.04
C ARG A 54 -0.47 8.25 -0.19
N LEU A 55 0.51 8.12 -1.06
CA LEU A 55 0.56 8.84 -2.32
C LEU A 55 -0.45 8.25 -3.30
N ASN A 56 -1.23 9.09 -3.93
CA ASN A 56 -2.12 8.69 -5.02
C ASN A 56 -2.00 9.66 -6.21
N THR A 57 -2.55 9.26 -7.35
CA THR A 57 -2.56 10.07 -8.57
C THR A 57 -3.57 11.20 -8.54
N ALA A 58 -4.54 11.16 -7.63
CA ALA A 58 -5.69 12.07 -7.58
C ALA A 58 -5.39 13.44 -6.94
N ILE A 59 -4.11 13.81 -6.79
CA ILE A 59 -3.73 15.06 -6.13
C ILE A 59 -4.08 16.28 -6.98
N ASP A 60 -3.95 16.17 -8.29
CA ASP A 60 -4.49 17.10 -9.31
C ASP A 60 -4.30 16.46 -10.69
N ASP A 61 -5.32 15.81 -11.22
CA ASP A 61 -5.29 15.10 -12.50
C ASP A 61 -4.75 15.96 -13.66
N ALA A 62 -5.05 17.26 -13.64
CA ALA A 62 -4.63 18.16 -14.70
C ALA A 62 -3.12 18.46 -14.67
N LEU A 63 -2.48 18.38 -13.50
CA LEU A 63 -1.04 18.66 -13.36
C LEU A 63 -0.18 17.43 -13.68
N PHE A 64 -0.68 16.26 -13.34
CA PHE A 64 0.08 15.00 -13.44
C PHE A 64 -0.33 14.12 -14.62
N THR A 65 -0.87 14.72 -15.66
CA THR A 65 -1.11 14.06 -16.95
C THR A 65 -0.04 14.45 -17.97
N ARG A 66 0.45 13.44 -18.69
CA ARG A 66 1.38 13.61 -19.82
C ARG A 66 0.90 12.75 -20.98
N PRO A 67 0.39 13.35 -22.07
CA PRO A 67 -0.14 12.61 -23.21
C PRO A 67 0.87 11.59 -23.76
N GLY A 68 0.45 10.34 -23.95
CA GLY A 68 1.28 9.24 -24.42
C GLY A 68 2.24 8.65 -23.38
N TYR A 69 2.05 8.99 -22.11
CA TYR A 69 2.84 8.45 -20.98
C TYR A 69 1.93 8.04 -19.83
N THR A 70 2.33 7.03 -19.11
CA THR A 70 1.72 6.60 -17.85
C THR A 70 2.61 7.02 -16.69
N LEU A 71 2.02 7.62 -15.67
CA LEU A 71 2.71 7.92 -14.40
C LEU A 71 2.95 6.61 -13.65
N THR A 72 4.23 6.28 -13.40
CA THR A 72 4.61 5.01 -12.78
C THR A 72 5.00 5.13 -11.32
N GLY A 73 5.21 6.34 -10.83
CA GLY A 73 5.62 6.60 -9.45
C GLY A 73 6.31 7.94 -9.32
N TRP A 74 6.96 8.10 -8.20
CA TRP A 74 7.71 9.29 -7.81
C TRP A 74 9.17 8.95 -7.53
N ASN A 75 10.03 9.94 -7.59
CA ASN A 75 11.43 9.80 -7.20
C ASN A 75 11.92 11.08 -6.51
N THR A 76 12.88 10.96 -5.60
CA THR A 76 13.48 12.13 -4.94
C THR A 76 14.45 12.90 -5.84
N ALA A 77 14.82 12.33 -6.99
CA ALA A 77 15.62 12.98 -8.04
C ALA A 77 14.88 12.96 -9.39
N PRO A 78 15.00 14.02 -10.22
CA PRO A 78 14.25 14.14 -11.47
C PRO A 78 14.65 13.09 -12.53
N ASP A 79 15.88 12.62 -12.51
CA ASP A 79 16.41 11.60 -13.41
C ASP A 79 16.18 10.15 -12.96
N GLY A 80 15.43 9.96 -11.84
CA GLY A 80 15.15 8.64 -11.29
C GLY A 80 16.29 8.02 -10.47
N SER A 81 17.40 8.71 -10.29
CA SER A 81 18.59 8.19 -9.57
C SER A 81 18.43 8.22 -8.02
N GLY A 82 17.43 8.91 -7.53
CA GLY A 82 17.13 9.00 -6.08
C GLY A 82 16.32 7.82 -5.57
N GLN A 83 15.69 8.00 -4.42
CA GLN A 83 14.78 7.01 -3.86
C GLN A 83 13.48 6.97 -4.66
N ALA A 84 13.11 5.80 -5.13
CA ALA A 84 11.81 5.55 -5.75
C ALA A 84 10.71 5.49 -4.68
N VAL A 85 9.54 6.04 -5.01
CA VAL A 85 8.34 6.02 -4.16
C VAL A 85 7.15 5.69 -5.05
N GLY A 86 6.44 4.63 -4.76
CA GLY A 86 5.30 4.15 -5.54
C GLY A 86 4.07 5.05 -5.42
N LEU A 87 3.12 4.87 -6.33
CA LEU A 87 1.82 5.56 -6.30
C LEU A 87 0.86 4.90 -5.30
N GLY A 88 1.14 4.54 -4.21
CA GLY A 88 0.35 3.89 -3.18
C GLY A 88 1.19 3.68 -1.94
N SER A 89 2.43 4.18 -2.03
CA SER A 89 3.42 4.11 -0.97
C SER A 89 3.27 5.25 0.00
N ARG A 90 3.88 5.10 1.17
CA ARG A 90 4.03 6.15 2.16
C ARG A 90 5.26 6.99 1.87
N THR A 91 5.25 8.22 2.36
CA THR A 91 6.39 9.11 2.29
C THR A 91 6.42 10.06 3.49
N GLU A 92 7.61 10.58 3.77
CA GLU A 92 7.81 11.51 4.88
C GLU A 92 7.28 12.91 4.55
N PRO A 93 6.67 13.61 5.53
CA PRO A 93 6.29 14.99 5.38
C PRO A 93 7.46 15.88 4.91
N GLY A 94 7.16 16.83 4.04
CA GLY A 94 8.18 17.70 3.45
C GLY A 94 9.00 17.05 2.33
N ALA A 95 8.68 15.84 1.91
CA ALA A 95 9.36 15.20 0.77
C ALA A 95 9.19 16.01 -0.52
N ARG A 96 10.23 15.99 -1.37
CA ARG A 96 10.21 16.54 -2.71
C ARG A 96 10.25 15.40 -3.72
N LEU A 97 9.23 15.30 -4.53
CA LEU A 97 8.97 14.17 -5.38
C LEU A 97 8.84 14.62 -6.84
N TYR A 98 9.52 13.93 -7.73
CA TYR A 98 9.47 14.13 -9.17
C TYR A 98 8.74 12.97 -9.83
N ALA A 99 7.76 13.28 -10.66
CA ALA A 99 7.01 12.27 -11.41
C ALA A 99 7.94 11.44 -12.31
N GLN A 100 7.71 10.14 -12.33
CA GLN A 100 8.37 9.21 -13.22
C GLN A 100 7.37 8.72 -14.28
N TRP A 101 7.77 8.78 -15.54
CA TRP A 101 6.89 8.55 -16.68
C TRP A 101 7.39 7.41 -17.55
N ALA A 102 6.52 6.46 -17.88
CA ALA A 102 6.76 5.43 -18.89
C ALA A 102 6.01 5.78 -20.18
N ALA A 103 6.72 5.74 -21.32
CA ALA A 103 6.08 5.96 -22.61
C ALA A 103 5.13 4.81 -22.95
N GLN A 104 3.90 5.14 -23.33
CA GLN A 104 2.90 4.17 -23.78
C GLN A 104 3.32 3.54 -25.10
N ASN A 105 2.99 2.26 -25.32
CA ASN A 105 3.17 1.59 -26.60
C ASN A 105 2.31 2.24 -27.69
N ASP A 106 2.77 2.13 -28.94
CA ASP A 106 2.04 2.69 -30.07
C ASP A 106 0.66 1.99 -30.23
N ALA A 107 -0.39 2.79 -30.45
CA ALA A 107 -1.74 2.29 -30.68
C ALA A 107 -1.84 1.28 -31.83
N ALA A 108 -0.94 1.39 -32.82
CA ALA A 108 -0.87 0.45 -33.95
C ALA A 108 -0.44 -0.97 -33.58
N GLU A 109 0.16 -1.16 -32.40
CA GLU A 109 0.50 -2.50 -31.89
C GLU A 109 -0.71 -3.28 -31.37
N PHE A 110 -1.84 -2.60 -31.13
CA PHE A 110 -3.02 -3.20 -30.51
C PHE A 110 -4.15 -3.45 -31.52
N THR A 111 -4.83 -4.58 -31.36
CA THR A 111 -6.17 -4.78 -31.90
C THR A 111 -7.19 -4.53 -30.79
N TYR A 112 -8.23 -3.79 -31.09
CA TYR A 112 -9.24 -3.39 -30.12
C TYR A 112 -10.60 -3.15 -30.76
N THR A 113 -11.65 -3.15 -29.94
CA THR A 113 -13.00 -2.70 -30.31
C THR A 113 -13.35 -1.45 -29.49
N VAL A 114 -14.17 -0.57 -30.06
CA VAL A 114 -14.73 0.59 -29.35
C VAL A 114 -16.24 0.47 -29.34
N GLU A 115 -16.84 0.36 -28.17
CA GLU A 115 -18.29 0.28 -27.98
C GLU A 115 -18.70 1.19 -26.81
N ASN A 116 -19.78 1.96 -26.98
CA ASN A 116 -20.27 2.88 -25.93
C ASN A 116 -19.19 3.80 -25.36
N ASP A 117 -18.37 4.38 -26.23
CA ASP A 117 -17.27 5.28 -25.89
C ASP A 117 -16.19 4.63 -24.98
N ALA A 118 -16.04 3.31 -25.02
CA ALA A 118 -15.06 2.55 -24.27
C ALA A 118 -14.30 1.57 -25.19
N ALA A 119 -12.99 1.46 -25.00
CA ALA A 119 -12.14 0.56 -25.77
C ALA A 119 -11.85 -0.74 -24.98
N ALA A 120 -11.95 -1.88 -25.69
CA ALA A 120 -11.53 -3.18 -25.21
C ALA A 120 -10.39 -3.72 -26.09
N ILE A 121 -9.25 -4.05 -25.49
CA ILE A 121 -8.11 -4.65 -26.20
C ILE A 121 -8.41 -6.13 -26.46
N THR A 122 -8.28 -6.55 -27.72
CA THR A 122 -8.54 -7.93 -28.16
C THR A 122 -7.27 -8.64 -28.63
N GLY A 123 -6.15 -7.93 -28.77
CA GLY A 123 -4.87 -8.51 -29.11
C GLY A 123 -3.74 -7.50 -29.17
N TRP A 124 -2.51 -8.00 -29.20
CA TRP A 124 -1.28 -7.23 -29.28
C TRP A 124 -0.27 -7.87 -30.23
N GLN A 125 0.37 -7.08 -31.06
CA GLN A 125 1.35 -7.51 -32.06
C GLN A 125 2.76 -6.96 -31.79
N GLY A 126 2.98 -6.30 -30.66
CA GLY A 126 4.27 -5.84 -30.22
C GLY A 126 5.16 -7.00 -29.72
N GLY A 127 6.44 -6.74 -29.54
CA GLY A 127 7.43 -7.74 -29.11
C GLY A 127 8.43 -7.20 -28.09
N GLY A 128 8.16 -6.05 -27.49
CA GLY A 128 9.04 -5.43 -26.48
C GLY A 128 9.00 -6.14 -25.13
N GLU A 129 10.09 -6.02 -24.35
CA GLU A 129 10.12 -6.56 -22.97
C GLU A 129 9.26 -5.75 -22.00
N VAL A 130 8.94 -4.49 -22.32
CA VAL A 130 8.08 -3.62 -21.50
C VAL A 130 6.82 -3.31 -22.30
N LEU A 131 5.67 -3.64 -21.73
CA LEU A 131 4.36 -3.32 -22.26
C LEU A 131 3.74 -2.23 -21.38
N VAL A 132 3.61 -1.02 -21.90
CA VAL A 132 2.87 0.08 -21.28
C VAL A 132 1.58 0.27 -22.06
N ILE A 133 0.48 -0.21 -21.51
CA ILE A 133 -0.83 -0.17 -22.18
C ILE A 133 -1.32 1.28 -22.23
N PRO A 134 -1.69 1.80 -23.43
CA PRO A 134 -2.19 3.17 -23.55
C PRO A 134 -3.51 3.36 -22.79
N ASP A 135 -3.72 4.56 -22.27
CA ASP A 135 -4.96 4.96 -21.59
C ASP A 135 -6.14 5.12 -22.55
N THR A 136 -5.84 5.39 -23.83
CA THR A 136 -6.86 5.59 -24.87
C THR A 136 -6.50 4.86 -26.17
N LEU A 137 -7.49 4.25 -26.81
CA LEU A 137 -7.39 3.66 -28.15
C LEU A 137 -8.61 4.06 -28.98
N GLY A 138 -8.37 4.49 -30.22
CA GLY A 138 -9.45 4.97 -31.09
C GLY A 138 -10.19 6.20 -30.55
N GLY A 139 -9.58 6.97 -29.65
CA GLY A 139 -10.18 8.12 -28.99
C GLY A 139 -11.07 7.78 -27.80
N ALA A 140 -11.16 6.51 -27.40
CA ALA A 140 -11.93 6.04 -26.24
C ALA A 140 -11.00 5.50 -25.13
N PRO A 141 -11.35 5.65 -23.83
CA PRO A 141 -10.57 5.09 -22.74
C PRO A 141 -10.50 3.56 -22.83
N VAL A 142 -9.33 3.01 -22.54
CA VAL A 142 -9.12 1.56 -22.45
C VAL A 142 -9.65 1.08 -21.10
N VAL A 143 -10.77 0.35 -21.13
CA VAL A 143 -11.46 -0.11 -19.92
C VAL A 143 -11.43 -1.62 -19.74
N GLU A 144 -11.08 -2.38 -20.79
CA GLU A 144 -11.10 -3.83 -20.74
C GLU A 144 -9.95 -4.46 -21.53
N ILE A 145 -9.40 -5.54 -20.97
CA ILE A 145 -8.54 -6.48 -21.68
C ILE A 145 -9.33 -7.78 -21.86
N ALA A 146 -9.59 -8.15 -23.12
CA ALA A 146 -10.33 -9.34 -23.47
C ALA A 146 -9.53 -10.63 -23.18
N ALA A 147 -10.25 -11.75 -23.15
CA ALA A 147 -9.64 -13.07 -22.98
C ALA A 147 -8.61 -13.34 -24.08
N GLY A 148 -7.42 -13.79 -23.69
CA GLY A 148 -6.32 -14.15 -24.59
C GLY A 148 -5.65 -12.98 -25.31
N ALA A 149 -5.97 -11.73 -25.00
CA ALA A 149 -5.45 -10.56 -25.73
C ALA A 149 -3.91 -10.47 -25.73
N PHE A 150 -3.25 -10.95 -24.67
CA PHE A 150 -1.81 -10.99 -24.49
C PHE A 150 -1.30 -12.41 -24.19
N ALA A 151 -2.03 -13.44 -24.65
CA ALA A 151 -1.57 -14.82 -24.45
C ALA A 151 -0.20 -15.03 -25.12
N ASP A 152 0.68 -15.74 -24.42
CA ASP A 152 2.07 -16.02 -24.83
C ASP A 152 2.91 -14.75 -25.14
N ALA A 153 2.49 -13.58 -24.65
CA ALA A 153 3.21 -12.33 -24.91
C ALA A 153 4.64 -12.39 -24.30
N PRO A 154 5.67 -11.90 -25.04
CA PRO A 154 7.05 -11.96 -24.57
C PRO A 154 7.43 -10.86 -23.58
N CYS A 155 6.51 -9.95 -23.24
CA CYS A 155 6.76 -8.85 -22.34
C CYS A 155 7.02 -9.35 -20.91
N LYS A 156 8.05 -8.78 -20.27
CA LYS A 156 8.43 -9.07 -18.87
C LYS A 156 7.79 -8.12 -17.88
N THR A 157 7.61 -6.88 -18.28
CA THR A 157 6.98 -5.85 -17.46
C THR A 157 5.69 -5.40 -18.11
N VAL A 158 4.59 -5.42 -17.37
CA VAL A 158 3.27 -4.98 -17.84
C VAL A 158 2.80 -3.83 -16.95
N ILE A 159 2.46 -2.71 -17.56
CA ILE A 159 1.93 -1.52 -16.87
C ILE A 159 0.54 -1.22 -17.43
N PHE A 160 -0.47 -1.33 -16.58
CA PHE A 160 -1.85 -1.00 -16.90
C PHE A 160 -2.10 0.50 -16.83
N PRO A 161 -3.04 1.04 -17.61
CA PRO A 161 -3.52 2.40 -17.43
C PRO A 161 -4.52 2.48 -16.26
N ASP A 162 -4.66 3.65 -15.67
CA ASP A 162 -5.64 3.91 -14.61
C ASP A 162 -7.10 3.92 -15.10
N THR A 163 -7.30 3.97 -16.40
CA THR A 163 -8.61 3.84 -17.05
C THR A 163 -9.13 2.41 -17.06
N LEU A 164 -8.26 1.39 -16.87
CA LEU A 164 -8.63 -0.03 -16.94
C LEU A 164 -9.58 -0.41 -15.80
N ARG A 165 -10.63 -1.18 -16.13
CA ARG A 165 -11.65 -1.64 -15.17
C ARG A 165 -11.79 -3.16 -15.13
N ARG A 166 -11.49 -3.86 -16.22
CA ARG A 166 -11.70 -5.32 -16.30
C ARG A 166 -10.56 -6.02 -17.03
N VAL A 167 -10.13 -7.15 -16.47
CA VAL A 167 -9.17 -8.09 -17.07
C VAL A 167 -9.83 -9.47 -17.11
N GLN A 168 -10.06 -9.97 -18.32
CA GLN A 168 -10.78 -11.20 -18.57
C GLN A 168 -9.92 -12.46 -18.32
N PRO A 169 -10.55 -13.66 -18.19
CA PRO A 169 -9.82 -14.92 -18.04
C PRO A 169 -8.82 -15.15 -19.18
N GLY A 170 -7.62 -15.62 -18.83
CA GLY A 170 -6.56 -15.93 -19.80
C GLY A 170 -5.99 -14.71 -20.54
N ALA A 171 -6.31 -13.49 -20.15
CA ALA A 171 -5.87 -12.27 -20.84
C ALA A 171 -4.35 -12.26 -21.08
N PHE A 172 -3.54 -12.77 -20.16
CA PHE A 172 -2.09 -12.89 -20.23
C PHE A 172 -1.60 -14.35 -20.09
N SER A 173 -2.46 -15.35 -20.35
CA SER A 173 -2.09 -16.76 -20.18
C SER A 173 -0.80 -17.10 -20.91
N GLY A 174 0.14 -17.77 -20.21
CA GLY A 174 1.44 -18.18 -20.76
C GLY A 174 2.41 -17.05 -21.06
N SER A 175 2.10 -15.80 -20.72
CA SER A 175 3.00 -14.66 -20.99
C SER A 175 4.29 -14.76 -20.18
N ALA A 176 5.37 -14.12 -20.68
CA ALA A 176 6.67 -14.06 -20.02
C ALA A 176 6.72 -13.01 -18.89
N ALA A 177 5.58 -12.47 -18.46
CA ALA A 177 5.51 -11.41 -17.45
C ALA A 177 6.23 -11.82 -16.16
N GLU A 178 7.16 -10.98 -15.71
CA GLU A 178 7.88 -11.05 -14.44
C GLU A 178 7.27 -10.10 -13.41
N SER A 179 6.74 -8.96 -13.88
CA SER A 179 6.08 -7.96 -13.04
C SER A 179 4.86 -7.34 -13.70
N VAL A 180 3.87 -7.02 -12.88
CA VAL A 180 2.64 -6.34 -13.30
C VAL A 180 2.41 -5.13 -12.40
N THR A 181 2.12 -3.98 -13.02
CA THR A 181 1.66 -2.77 -12.33
C THR A 181 0.20 -2.50 -12.70
N LEU A 182 -0.65 -2.39 -11.70
CA LEU A 182 -2.07 -2.07 -11.88
C LEU A 182 -2.51 -0.95 -10.92
N PHE A 183 -3.74 -0.46 -11.10
CA PHE A 183 -4.31 0.57 -10.25
C PHE A 183 -5.45 0.01 -9.41
N ASP A 184 -5.63 0.53 -8.20
CA ASP A 184 -6.62 0.07 -7.22
C ASP A 184 -8.08 0.44 -7.57
N ASN A 185 -8.29 1.12 -8.69
CA ASN A 185 -9.60 1.38 -9.27
C ASN A 185 -10.03 0.32 -10.31
N LEU A 186 -9.23 -0.72 -10.52
CA LEU A 186 -9.63 -1.90 -11.27
C LEU A 186 -10.83 -2.56 -10.57
N GLN A 187 -11.88 -2.89 -11.33
CA GLN A 187 -13.13 -3.43 -10.77
C GLN A 187 -13.17 -4.96 -10.78
N GLN A 188 -12.52 -5.55 -11.77
CA GLN A 188 -12.51 -6.99 -11.94
C GLN A 188 -11.20 -7.48 -12.55
N ILE A 189 -10.60 -8.47 -11.92
CA ILE A 189 -9.53 -9.27 -12.49
C ILE A 189 -9.89 -10.74 -12.30
N SER A 190 -9.79 -11.53 -13.37
CA SER A 190 -10.05 -12.96 -13.28
C SER A 190 -8.92 -13.69 -12.57
N ASP A 191 -9.26 -14.74 -11.83
CA ASP A 191 -8.31 -15.66 -11.20
C ASP A 191 -7.32 -16.25 -12.21
N TYR A 192 -7.78 -16.47 -13.43
CA TYR A 192 -7.01 -17.04 -14.55
C TYR A 192 -6.41 -15.98 -15.48
N ALA A 193 -6.45 -14.69 -15.12
CA ALA A 193 -5.94 -13.63 -15.99
C ALA A 193 -4.47 -13.84 -16.37
N PHE A 194 -3.67 -14.36 -15.44
CA PHE A 194 -2.24 -14.68 -15.58
C PHE A 194 -1.97 -16.18 -15.41
N GLU A 195 -2.87 -17.04 -15.90
CA GLU A 195 -2.68 -18.49 -15.90
C GLU A 195 -1.39 -18.85 -16.66
N ASP A 196 -0.63 -19.80 -16.12
CA ASP A 196 0.64 -20.27 -16.68
C ASP A 196 1.75 -19.21 -16.83
N CYS A 197 1.62 -18.03 -16.20
CA CYS A 197 2.69 -17.04 -16.14
C CYS A 197 3.75 -17.44 -15.10
N THR A 198 4.54 -18.44 -15.41
CA THR A 198 5.49 -19.07 -14.45
C THR A 198 6.63 -18.15 -14.01
N SER A 199 6.85 -17.05 -14.71
CA SER A 199 7.88 -16.03 -14.37
C SER A 199 7.37 -14.92 -13.49
N LEU A 200 6.05 -14.79 -13.25
CA LEU A 200 5.47 -13.68 -12.53
C LEU A 200 5.83 -13.71 -11.04
N GLN A 201 6.56 -12.70 -10.60
CA GLN A 201 7.11 -12.60 -9.25
C GLN A 201 6.58 -11.40 -8.48
N THR A 202 6.32 -10.28 -9.16
CA THR A 202 6.06 -9.00 -8.49
C THR A 202 4.75 -8.36 -8.97
N LEU A 203 3.96 -7.91 -8.02
CA LEU A 203 2.76 -7.12 -8.24
C LEU A 203 2.93 -5.73 -7.61
N TYR A 204 2.87 -4.70 -8.43
CA TYR A 204 2.78 -3.31 -8.00
C TYR A 204 1.34 -2.85 -8.08
N ILE A 205 0.85 -2.23 -7.01
CA ILE A 205 -0.49 -1.64 -6.98
C ILE A 205 -0.35 -0.13 -6.81
N ASN A 206 -0.87 0.61 -7.77
CA ASN A 206 -0.89 2.07 -7.73
C ASN A 206 -2.20 2.58 -7.14
N ALA A 207 -2.13 3.57 -6.27
CA ALA A 207 -3.30 4.21 -5.71
C ALA A 207 -3.89 5.21 -6.71
N ALA A 208 -5.06 4.92 -7.24
CA ALA A 208 -5.87 5.83 -8.03
C ALA A 208 -7.00 6.47 -7.22
N THR A 209 -7.31 5.94 -6.03
CA THR A 209 -8.41 6.39 -5.19
C THR A 209 -7.99 6.49 -3.72
N ALA A 210 -8.78 7.19 -2.91
CA ALA A 210 -8.54 7.32 -1.48
C ALA A 210 -8.62 5.95 -0.77
N PRO A 211 -7.82 5.71 0.28
CA PRO A 211 -7.86 4.46 1.04
C PRO A 211 -9.21 4.29 1.75
N VAL A 212 -9.72 3.06 1.76
CA VAL A 212 -11.01 2.70 2.34
C VAL A 212 -10.83 2.12 3.75
N TYR A 213 -9.71 1.43 3.99
CA TYR A 213 -9.44 0.75 5.26
C TYR A 213 -8.64 1.60 6.26
N SER A 214 -8.43 2.90 5.99
CA SER A 214 -7.62 3.80 6.81
C SER A 214 -8.10 3.94 8.27
N GLY A 215 -9.41 3.79 8.52
CA GLY A 215 -10.00 3.78 9.87
C GLY A 215 -10.12 2.40 10.52
N SER A 216 -9.56 1.36 9.92
CA SER A 216 -9.65 -0.01 10.42
C SER A 216 -8.33 -0.48 11.03
N TYR A 217 -8.37 -1.61 11.77
CA TYR A 217 -7.12 -2.18 12.27
C TYR A 217 -6.22 -2.76 11.18
N TYR A 218 -6.68 -2.95 9.97
CA TYR A 218 -5.84 -3.35 8.86
C TYR A 218 -4.76 -2.29 8.59
N ALA A 219 -5.12 -1.02 8.62
CA ALA A 219 -4.22 0.10 8.36
C ALA A 219 -2.99 0.13 9.30
N THR A 220 -3.12 -0.40 10.50
CA THR A 220 -2.02 -0.43 11.48
C THR A 220 -0.87 -1.36 11.09
N PHE A 221 -1.08 -2.27 10.13
CA PHE A 221 -0.03 -3.16 9.67
C PHE A 221 1.13 -2.39 9.04
N ALA A 222 0.83 -1.39 8.23
CA ALA A 222 1.85 -0.56 7.61
C ALA A 222 2.68 0.21 8.65
N ASP A 223 2.04 0.78 9.70
CA ASP A 223 2.76 1.45 10.79
C ASP A 223 3.71 0.50 11.54
N LYS A 224 3.25 -0.71 11.81
CA LYS A 224 4.05 -1.76 12.46
C LYS A 224 5.22 -2.20 11.57
N TYR A 225 4.98 -2.30 10.27
CA TYR A 225 6.01 -2.65 9.32
C TYR A 225 7.05 -1.54 9.16
N ASP A 226 6.64 -0.27 9.14
CA ASP A 226 7.53 0.88 9.16
C ASP A 226 8.43 0.88 10.41
N ARG A 227 7.86 0.58 11.59
CA ARG A 227 8.67 0.39 12.78
C ARG A 227 9.67 -0.75 12.62
N LEU A 228 9.25 -1.90 12.10
CA LEU A 228 10.16 -3.02 11.85
C LEU A 228 11.31 -2.63 10.91
N LEU A 229 11.03 -1.88 9.85
CA LEU A 229 12.03 -1.34 8.92
C LEU A 229 12.98 -0.34 9.62
N SER A 230 12.46 0.53 10.48
CA SER A 230 13.27 1.51 11.21
C SER A 230 14.29 0.86 12.16
N LEU A 231 14.04 -0.38 12.56
CA LEU A 231 14.91 -1.17 13.43
C LEU A 231 15.93 -2.06 12.67
N ALA A 232 16.18 -1.78 11.39
CA ALA A 232 17.06 -2.59 10.53
C ALA A 232 18.45 -2.83 11.14
N ASP A 233 19.02 -1.82 11.80
CA ASP A 233 20.37 -1.86 12.40
C ASP A 233 20.38 -2.16 13.90
N THR A 234 19.24 -2.39 14.52
CA THR A 234 19.07 -2.62 15.95
C THR A 234 18.69 -4.07 16.22
N GLN A 235 19.19 -4.67 17.30
CA GLN A 235 18.66 -5.96 17.75
C GLN A 235 17.22 -5.80 18.23
N LYS A 236 16.35 -6.71 17.79
CA LYS A 236 14.91 -6.57 18.02
C LYS A 236 14.25 -7.85 18.46
N LEU A 237 13.18 -7.67 19.24
CA LEU A 237 12.19 -8.69 19.55
C LEU A 237 10.93 -8.43 18.71
N VAL A 238 10.65 -9.29 17.77
CA VAL A 238 9.43 -9.24 16.95
C VAL A 238 8.39 -10.14 17.58
N LEU A 239 7.24 -9.58 17.97
CA LEU A 239 6.08 -10.32 18.43
C LEU A 239 5.14 -10.56 17.23
N PHE A 240 4.85 -11.81 16.92
CA PHE A 240 3.97 -12.16 15.82
C PHE A 240 2.83 -13.06 16.29
N SER A 241 1.60 -12.60 16.04
CA SER A 241 0.34 -13.30 16.32
C SER A 241 -0.80 -12.62 15.56
N GLY A 242 -2.03 -13.05 15.79
CA GLY A 242 -3.23 -12.34 15.40
C GLY A 242 -3.57 -11.17 16.33
N SER A 243 -4.86 -10.86 16.44
CA SER A 243 -5.36 -9.75 17.26
C SER A 243 -5.06 -9.90 18.76
N SER A 244 -4.90 -11.12 19.26
CA SER A 244 -4.58 -11.34 20.68
C SER A 244 -3.23 -10.75 21.10
N ALA A 245 -2.22 -10.74 20.24
CA ALA A 245 -0.96 -10.08 20.55
C ALA A 245 -1.09 -8.56 20.62
N ARG A 246 -1.85 -7.99 19.72
CA ARG A 246 -2.08 -6.55 19.65
C ARG A 246 -2.75 -5.99 20.91
N PHE A 247 -3.63 -6.78 21.54
CA PHE A 247 -4.34 -6.40 22.77
C PHE A 247 -3.66 -6.91 24.05
N GLY A 248 -2.96 -8.04 23.97
CA GLY A 248 -2.52 -8.81 25.14
C GLY A 248 -1.07 -8.60 25.55
N TYR A 249 -0.20 -8.12 24.68
CA TYR A 249 1.19 -7.82 25.05
C TYR A 249 1.32 -6.40 25.60
N ASP A 250 2.21 -6.26 26.58
CA ASP A 250 2.76 -4.98 27.03
C ASP A 250 4.20 -4.89 26.49
N SER A 251 4.31 -4.34 25.29
CA SER A 251 5.60 -4.25 24.60
C SER A 251 6.54 -3.28 25.28
N ALA A 252 6.02 -2.24 25.94
CA ALA A 252 6.85 -1.31 26.70
C ALA A 252 7.49 -1.99 27.95
N ALA A 253 6.74 -2.86 28.62
CA ALA A 253 7.29 -3.64 29.73
C ALA A 253 8.33 -4.67 29.24
N LEU A 254 8.11 -5.28 28.07
CA LEU A 254 9.09 -6.19 27.45
C LEU A 254 10.36 -5.46 27.05
N ASP A 255 10.25 -4.27 26.46
CA ASP A 255 11.36 -3.42 26.06
C ASP A 255 12.21 -3.02 27.29
N ALA A 256 11.55 -2.58 28.35
CA ALA A 256 12.22 -2.25 29.61
C ALA A 256 12.91 -3.47 30.27
N ALA A 257 12.34 -4.68 30.13
CA ALA A 257 12.91 -5.91 30.68
C ALA A 257 14.05 -6.49 29.84
N LEU A 258 14.14 -6.13 28.57
CA LEU A 258 15.10 -6.66 27.58
C LEU A 258 15.95 -5.53 26.97
N PRO A 259 16.80 -4.84 27.74
CA PRO A 259 17.44 -3.59 27.33
C PRO A 259 18.42 -3.67 26.15
N HIS A 260 18.58 -4.85 25.57
CA HIS A 260 19.39 -5.09 24.38
C HIS A 260 18.54 -5.29 23.12
N TYR A 261 17.22 -5.24 23.25
CA TYR A 261 16.28 -5.47 22.16
C TYR A 261 15.30 -4.31 22.09
N GLU A 262 15.03 -3.86 20.90
CA GLU A 262 13.88 -3.01 20.61
C GLU A 262 12.66 -3.89 20.28
N VAL A 263 11.51 -3.57 20.82
CA VAL A 263 10.31 -4.40 20.64
C VAL A 263 9.46 -3.86 19.50
N VAL A 264 8.93 -4.75 18.66
CA VAL A 264 7.90 -4.44 17.67
C VAL A 264 6.80 -5.49 17.69
N ASN A 265 5.55 -5.05 17.84
CA ASN A 265 4.38 -5.91 17.85
C ASN A 265 3.69 -5.94 16.48
N MET A 266 3.89 -7.03 15.74
CA MET A 266 3.33 -7.25 14.39
C MET A 266 1.93 -7.91 14.43
N GLY A 267 1.28 -8.04 15.59
CA GLY A 267 -0.06 -8.61 15.71
C GLY A 267 -1.13 -7.69 15.10
N VAL A 268 -1.94 -8.20 14.16
CA VAL A 268 -3.02 -7.44 13.51
C VAL A 268 -4.33 -8.22 13.57
N PHE A 269 -4.49 -9.27 12.78
CA PHE A 269 -5.74 -9.99 12.61
C PHE A 269 -5.50 -11.49 12.47
N ALA A 270 -6.26 -12.27 13.23
CA ALA A 270 -6.03 -13.71 13.35
C ALA A 270 -6.50 -14.55 12.16
N TYR A 271 -7.30 -13.98 11.28
CA TYR A 271 -7.87 -14.68 10.12
C TYR A 271 -7.18 -14.32 8.80
N THR A 272 -6.00 -13.74 8.85
CA THR A 272 -5.16 -13.52 7.68
C THR A 272 -4.12 -14.63 7.57
N ASN A 273 -3.69 -14.95 6.34
CA ASN A 273 -2.61 -15.89 6.12
C ASN A 273 -1.31 -15.33 6.76
N ALA A 274 -0.69 -16.15 7.60
CA ALA A 274 0.53 -15.78 8.29
C ALA A 274 1.76 -15.76 7.38
N LEU A 275 1.76 -16.55 6.28
CA LEU A 275 2.97 -16.74 5.47
C LEU A 275 3.45 -15.45 4.78
N PRO A 276 2.61 -14.61 4.13
CA PRO A 276 3.06 -13.35 3.57
C PRO A 276 3.64 -12.41 4.63
N GLN A 277 3.01 -12.34 5.81
CA GLN A 277 3.50 -11.51 6.91
C GLN A 277 4.85 -12.03 7.44
N LEU A 278 5.01 -13.35 7.59
CA LEU A 278 6.27 -13.97 8.01
C LEU A 278 7.37 -13.83 6.97
N GLU A 279 7.07 -13.82 5.67
CA GLU A 279 8.05 -13.50 4.63
C GLU A 279 8.60 -12.09 4.79
N LEU A 280 7.73 -11.10 5.00
CA LEU A 280 8.12 -9.72 5.26
C LEU A 280 8.97 -9.58 6.52
N ILE A 281 8.57 -10.23 7.62
CA ILE A 281 9.32 -10.24 8.87
C ILE A 281 10.69 -10.90 8.68
N ARG A 282 10.73 -12.05 7.99
CA ARG A 282 11.97 -12.78 7.73
C ARG A 282 12.99 -11.95 6.94
N ALA A 283 12.53 -11.10 6.05
CA ALA A 283 13.38 -10.20 5.28
C ALA A 283 14.08 -9.13 6.16
N GLN A 284 13.53 -8.85 7.35
CA GLN A 284 14.00 -7.80 8.26
C GLN A 284 14.73 -8.33 9.50
N VAL A 285 14.65 -9.64 9.79
CA VAL A 285 15.34 -10.23 10.94
C VAL A 285 16.75 -10.68 10.56
N ARG A 286 17.66 -10.59 11.50
CA ARG A 286 19.08 -10.92 11.38
C ARG A 286 19.56 -11.81 12.55
N PRO A 287 20.73 -12.40 12.47
CA PRO A 287 21.29 -13.19 13.57
C PRO A 287 21.35 -12.39 14.87
N GLY A 288 20.77 -12.93 15.93
CA GLY A 288 20.66 -12.30 17.24
C GLY A 288 19.32 -11.66 17.53
N ASP A 289 18.47 -11.42 16.54
CA ASP A 289 17.09 -11.01 16.75
C ASP A 289 16.24 -12.18 17.31
N LEU A 290 15.18 -11.82 18.03
CA LEU A 290 14.23 -12.78 18.58
C LEU A 290 12.88 -12.64 17.85
N LEU A 291 12.28 -13.77 17.49
CA LEU A 291 10.93 -13.83 16.96
C LEU A 291 10.07 -14.67 17.91
N LEU A 292 9.12 -14.02 18.59
CA LEU A 292 8.13 -14.68 19.41
C LEU A 292 6.87 -14.96 18.58
N LEU A 293 6.66 -16.22 18.26
CA LEU A 293 5.47 -16.70 17.55
C LEU A 293 4.42 -17.19 18.56
N SER A 294 3.27 -16.53 18.60
CA SER A 294 2.14 -16.95 19.43
C SER A 294 0.84 -16.99 18.63
N PRO A 295 0.75 -17.87 17.61
CA PRO A 295 -0.42 -17.94 16.75
C PRO A 295 -1.65 -18.42 17.53
N GLU A 296 -2.81 -17.93 17.11
CA GLU A 296 -4.09 -18.34 17.68
C GLU A 296 -4.56 -19.66 17.04
N PHE A 297 -4.59 -20.76 17.83
CA PHE A 297 -4.77 -22.12 17.32
C PHE A 297 -6.19 -22.68 17.43
N ASP A 298 -7.22 -21.93 17.14
CA ASP A 298 -8.48 -22.59 16.87
C ASP A 298 -8.50 -23.27 15.47
N ALA A 299 -9.48 -24.13 15.23
CA ALA A 299 -9.53 -24.92 14.00
C ALA A 299 -9.62 -24.07 12.71
N ALA A 300 -10.27 -22.92 12.76
CA ALA A 300 -10.39 -22.01 11.63
C ALA A 300 -9.06 -21.28 11.37
N LYS A 301 -8.41 -20.78 12.42
CA LYS A 301 -7.17 -20.01 12.32
C LYS A 301 -5.97 -20.87 11.92
N ARG A 302 -5.96 -22.15 12.30
CA ARG A 302 -4.88 -23.10 11.89
C ARG A 302 -4.73 -23.15 10.37
N GLN A 303 -5.82 -23.05 9.63
CA GLN A 303 -5.80 -23.06 8.17
C GLN A 303 -4.95 -21.92 7.60
N PHE A 304 -5.06 -20.72 8.14
CA PHE A 304 -4.31 -19.55 7.70
C PHE A 304 -2.82 -19.61 8.04
N CYS A 305 -2.41 -20.49 8.95
CA CYS A 305 -1.00 -20.69 9.30
C CYS A 305 -0.32 -21.81 8.48
N THR A 306 -1.07 -22.59 7.71
CA THR A 306 -0.57 -23.82 7.04
C THR A 306 -0.77 -23.84 5.53
N THR A 307 -1.43 -22.84 4.96
CA THR A 307 -1.67 -22.74 3.52
C THR A 307 -0.79 -21.70 2.88
N ASN A 308 -0.42 -21.90 1.63
CA ASN A 308 0.19 -20.88 0.79
C ASN A 308 -0.84 -20.07 -0.02
N ALA A 309 -2.14 -20.27 0.21
CA ALA A 309 -3.18 -19.49 -0.42
C ALA A 309 -3.12 -18.04 0.06
N PHE A 310 -3.10 -17.11 -0.88
CA PHE A 310 -3.21 -15.69 -0.58
C PHE A 310 -4.65 -15.34 -0.16
N ASP A 311 -4.82 -14.34 0.70
CA ASP A 311 -6.14 -13.88 1.11
C ASP A 311 -6.32 -12.37 0.88
N ASP A 312 -7.57 -11.94 0.73
CA ASP A 312 -7.95 -10.56 0.46
C ASP A 312 -7.65 -9.62 1.64
N ALA A 313 -7.64 -10.13 2.86
CA ALA A 313 -7.33 -9.36 4.06
C ALA A 313 -5.90 -8.84 4.06
N PHE A 314 -4.96 -9.53 3.39
CA PHE A 314 -3.60 -9.02 3.22
C PHE A 314 -3.58 -7.72 2.40
N PHE A 315 -4.37 -7.63 1.32
CA PHE A 315 -4.49 -6.39 0.55
C PHE A 315 -5.14 -5.27 1.37
N CYS A 316 -6.11 -5.60 2.25
CA CYS A 316 -6.66 -4.61 3.18
C CYS A 316 -5.60 -4.04 4.13
N MET A 317 -4.66 -4.89 4.60
CA MET A 317 -3.53 -4.48 5.43
C MET A 317 -2.50 -3.64 4.66
N ALA A 318 -2.25 -4.00 3.41
CA ALA A 318 -1.30 -3.31 2.55
C ALA A 318 -1.86 -2.04 1.90
N GLU A 319 -3.17 -1.77 2.01
CA GLU A 319 -3.77 -0.59 1.37
C GLU A 319 -3.16 0.73 1.84
N ALA A 320 -2.69 0.81 3.08
CA ALA A 320 -2.03 2.00 3.60
C ALA A 320 -0.65 2.24 2.97
N ASP A 321 0.01 1.17 2.49
CA ASP A 321 1.28 1.21 1.77
C ASP A 321 1.38 -0.01 0.84
N TYR A 322 1.10 0.17 -0.44
CA TYR A 322 1.13 -0.92 -1.41
C TYR A 322 2.53 -1.42 -1.77
N ASP A 323 3.61 -0.72 -1.41
CA ASP A 323 4.97 -1.24 -1.61
C ASP A 323 5.19 -2.55 -0.82
N ILE A 324 4.42 -2.75 0.26
CA ILE A 324 4.42 -4.01 1.03
C ILE A 324 4.08 -5.23 0.15
N VAL A 325 3.15 -5.07 -0.81
CA VAL A 325 2.79 -6.15 -1.74
C VAL A 325 3.96 -6.46 -2.68
N ALA A 326 4.63 -5.43 -3.17
CA ALA A 326 5.74 -5.57 -4.11
C ALA A 326 6.99 -6.24 -3.49
N MET A 327 7.07 -6.29 -2.16
CA MET A 327 8.16 -6.97 -1.44
C MET A 327 8.00 -8.50 -1.38
N LEU A 328 6.82 -9.04 -1.73
CA LEU A 328 6.55 -10.47 -1.73
C LEU A 328 6.94 -11.12 -3.06
N ASN A 329 7.40 -12.37 -3.00
CA ASN A 329 7.54 -13.20 -4.19
C ASN A 329 6.24 -13.97 -4.46
N LEU A 330 5.46 -13.52 -5.43
CA LEU A 330 4.15 -14.09 -5.76
C LEU A 330 4.19 -15.58 -6.16
N GLN A 331 5.31 -16.08 -6.66
CA GLN A 331 5.46 -17.51 -7.02
C GLN A 331 5.32 -18.45 -5.81
N GLN A 332 5.45 -17.94 -4.60
CA GLN A 332 5.30 -18.71 -3.37
C GLN A 332 3.84 -18.93 -2.97
N TYR A 333 2.92 -18.20 -3.59
CA TYR A 333 1.51 -18.15 -3.19
C TYR A 333 0.58 -18.63 -4.31
N SER A 334 -0.52 -19.26 -3.90
CA SER A 334 -1.63 -19.58 -4.78
C SER A 334 -2.79 -18.58 -4.57
N GLY A 335 -3.60 -18.37 -5.61
CA GLY A 335 -4.82 -17.56 -5.53
C GLY A 335 -4.62 -16.05 -5.36
N VAL A 336 -3.45 -15.50 -5.70
CA VAL A 336 -3.15 -14.07 -5.54
C VAL A 336 -4.17 -13.20 -6.27
N PHE A 337 -4.48 -13.51 -7.54
CA PHE A 337 -5.44 -12.72 -8.32
C PHE A 337 -6.89 -12.95 -7.89
N SER A 338 -7.21 -14.12 -7.33
CA SER A 338 -8.50 -14.37 -6.69
C SER A 338 -8.69 -13.48 -5.47
N ALA A 339 -7.70 -13.45 -4.59
CA ALA A 339 -7.71 -12.58 -3.41
C ALA A 339 -7.74 -11.09 -3.79
N LEU A 340 -6.96 -10.69 -4.80
CA LEU A 340 -6.97 -9.33 -5.32
C LEU A 340 -8.36 -8.96 -5.88
N GLY A 341 -8.97 -9.84 -6.67
CA GLY A 341 -10.31 -9.62 -7.21
C GLY A 341 -11.36 -9.44 -6.11
N SER A 342 -11.31 -10.28 -5.07
CA SER A 342 -12.18 -10.16 -3.89
C SER A 342 -11.96 -8.84 -3.15
N TYR A 343 -10.70 -8.45 -2.93
CA TYR A 343 -10.34 -7.17 -2.31
C TYR A 343 -10.89 -5.98 -3.09
N LEU A 344 -10.63 -5.92 -4.40
CA LEU A 344 -11.07 -4.81 -5.26
C LEU A 344 -12.58 -4.69 -5.30
N GLN A 345 -13.31 -5.82 -5.36
CA GLN A 345 -14.78 -5.82 -5.32
C GLN A 345 -15.31 -5.32 -3.98
N THR A 346 -14.78 -5.84 -2.87
CA THR A 346 -15.19 -5.42 -1.52
C THR A 346 -14.87 -3.94 -1.30
N ARG A 347 -13.72 -3.49 -1.78
CA ARG A 347 -13.31 -2.10 -1.70
C ARG A 347 -14.26 -1.17 -2.47
N ALA A 348 -14.67 -1.54 -3.69
CA ALA A 348 -15.63 -0.78 -4.48
C ALA A 348 -16.99 -0.67 -3.78
N ASP A 349 -17.45 -1.76 -3.16
CA ASP A 349 -18.69 -1.78 -2.38
C ASP A 349 -18.61 -0.88 -1.12
N MET A 350 -17.42 -0.81 -0.48
CA MET A 350 -17.18 0.04 0.70
C MET A 350 -17.12 1.52 0.36
N THR A 351 -16.52 1.92 -0.76
CA THR A 351 -16.50 3.33 -1.18
C THR A 351 -17.90 3.88 -1.37
N ALA A 352 -18.86 3.01 -1.72
CA ALA A 352 -20.28 3.38 -1.82
C ALA A 352 -20.99 3.49 -0.45
N ARG A 353 -20.41 2.95 0.65
CA ARG A 353 -21.09 2.83 1.97
C ARG A 353 -20.52 3.71 3.05
N SER A 354 -19.45 4.46 2.85
CA SER A 354 -18.64 5.14 3.89
C SER A 354 -18.34 4.22 5.07
N TYR A 355 -17.08 3.88 5.29
CA TYR A 355 -16.64 3.09 6.44
C TYR A 355 -17.00 3.88 7.71
N ALA A 356 -17.89 3.34 8.53
CA ALA A 356 -18.20 3.95 9.81
C ALA A 356 -16.97 3.81 10.70
N VAL A 357 -16.49 4.92 11.25
CA VAL A 357 -15.47 4.94 12.30
C VAL A 357 -15.90 3.96 13.38
N SER A 358 -15.00 3.07 13.81
CA SER A 358 -15.33 2.13 14.89
C SER A 358 -15.83 2.90 16.12
N PRO A 359 -16.91 2.48 16.77
CA PRO A 359 -17.36 3.11 18.03
C PRO A 359 -16.27 3.19 19.10
N SER A 360 -15.24 2.35 19.01
CA SER A 360 -14.06 2.37 19.90
C SER A 360 -13.14 3.58 19.67
N ASP A 361 -13.28 4.27 18.56
CA ASP A 361 -12.47 5.45 18.21
C ASP A 361 -13.21 6.76 18.47
N LEU A 362 -14.36 6.69 19.15
CA LEU A 362 -15.15 7.84 19.57
C LEU A 362 -15.05 8.03 21.09
N ASP A 363 -14.97 9.28 21.53
CA ASP A 363 -15.11 9.63 22.95
C ASP A 363 -16.56 9.46 23.43
N GLU A 364 -16.79 9.75 24.72
CA GLU A 364 -18.13 9.67 25.33
C GLU A 364 -19.16 10.63 24.69
N ASP A 365 -18.67 11.65 23.99
CA ASP A 365 -19.47 12.65 23.28
C ASP A 365 -19.67 12.30 21.80
N GLY A 366 -19.08 11.19 21.31
CA GLY A 366 -19.17 10.71 19.94
C GLY A 366 -18.23 11.42 18.96
N ASN A 367 -17.20 12.13 19.45
CA ASN A 367 -16.17 12.73 18.61
C ASN A 367 -15.02 11.74 18.40
N ALA A 368 -14.33 11.84 17.28
CA ALA A 368 -13.12 11.05 17.06
C ALA A 368 -12.05 11.37 18.12
N VAL A 369 -11.53 10.35 18.77
CA VAL A 369 -10.51 10.50 19.80
C VAL A 369 -9.20 10.90 19.13
N ASP A 370 -8.65 12.04 19.53
CA ASP A 370 -7.38 12.58 19.02
C ASP A 370 -6.15 11.78 19.55
N THR A 371 -6.40 10.79 20.40
CA THR A 371 -5.35 9.97 21.00
C THR A 371 -5.08 8.77 20.08
N PRO A 372 -3.83 8.53 19.68
CA PRO A 372 -3.53 7.35 18.87
C PRO A 372 -3.97 6.09 19.60
N SER A 373 -4.73 5.23 18.92
CA SER A 373 -5.19 3.96 19.46
C SER A 373 -4.05 2.97 19.73
N TYR A 374 -2.86 3.27 19.20
CA TYR A 374 -1.65 2.44 19.26
C TYR A 374 -0.48 3.25 19.80
N ASN A 375 0.34 2.58 20.60
CA ASN A 375 1.64 3.11 20.98
C ASN A 375 2.70 2.86 19.88
N GLU A 376 3.88 3.39 20.11
CA GLU A 376 5.02 3.25 19.19
C GLU A 376 5.48 1.80 18.93
N TYR A 377 5.14 0.87 19.82
CA TYR A 377 5.45 -0.56 19.68
C TYR A 377 4.44 -1.31 18.80
N GLY A 378 3.27 -0.72 18.54
CA GLY A 378 2.15 -1.34 17.84
C GLY A 378 1.12 -2.02 18.75
N ASP A 379 1.17 -1.79 20.07
CA ASP A 379 0.14 -2.27 21.01
C ASP A 379 -1.08 -1.36 20.96
N TYR A 380 -2.27 -1.94 21.03
CA TYR A 380 -3.49 -1.18 21.21
C TYR A 380 -3.62 -0.74 22.67
N VAL A 381 -3.73 0.56 22.90
CA VAL A 381 -3.66 1.16 24.24
C VAL A 381 -4.99 1.76 24.74
N LEU A 382 -5.96 1.97 23.85
CA LEU A 382 -7.27 2.45 24.28
C LEU A 382 -7.95 1.40 25.18
N TYR A 383 -8.50 1.87 26.30
CA TYR A 383 -9.22 1.03 27.28
C TYR A 383 -8.40 -0.08 27.95
N ARG A 384 -7.07 -0.01 27.87
CA ARG A 384 -6.25 -0.87 28.73
C ARG A 384 -6.45 -0.48 30.17
N PRO A 385 -6.73 -1.44 31.08
CA PRO A 385 -6.71 -1.15 32.51
C PRO A 385 -5.28 -0.77 32.93
N ASP A 386 -5.16 0.24 33.79
CA ASP A 386 -3.88 0.74 34.32
C ASP A 386 -3.09 -0.32 35.14
N ALA A 387 -3.76 -1.41 35.50
CA ALA A 387 -3.13 -2.57 36.11
C ALA A 387 -3.75 -3.86 35.55
N VAL A 388 -2.87 -4.78 35.16
CA VAL A 388 -3.28 -6.16 34.86
C VAL A 388 -3.65 -6.78 36.22
N ASP A 389 -4.93 -7.06 36.43
CA ASP A 389 -5.37 -7.90 37.53
C ASP A 389 -4.82 -9.32 37.25
N ASP A 390 -4.04 -9.87 38.21
CA ASP A 390 -3.52 -11.23 38.14
C ASP A 390 -4.64 -12.28 38.13
N THR A 391 -5.90 -11.86 38.24
CA THR A 391 -7.05 -12.74 38.14
C THR A 391 -7.23 -13.16 36.68
N PRO A 392 -7.20 -14.46 36.36
CA PRO A 392 -7.46 -14.92 34.98
C PRO A 392 -8.81 -14.39 34.52
N ILE A 393 -8.83 -13.72 33.34
CA ILE A 393 -10.04 -13.08 32.76
C ILE A 393 -11.28 -14.01 32.75
N TYR A 394 -11.10 -15.31 32.84
CA TYR A 394 -12.15 -16.32 32.82
C TYR A 394 -12.24 -17.18 34.10
N GLY A 395 -11.49 -16.87 35.16
CA GLY A 395 -11.57 -17.60 36.44
C GLY A 395 -11.23 -19.10 36.36
N LEU A 396 -10.73 -19.56 35.22
CA LEU A 396 -10.35 -20.95 35.01
C LEU A 396 -8.82 -21.06 35.10
N PRO A 397 -8.28 -21.92 35.97
CA PRO A 397 -6.89 -22.27 35.93
C PRO A 397 -6.61 -22.90 34.55
N VAL A 398 -5.77 -22.24 33.72
CA VAL A 398 -5.31 -22.85 32.47
C VAL A 398 -4.30 -23.91 32.89
N ASP A 399 -4.71 -25.16 32.89
CA ASP A 399 -3.79 -26.29 33.09
C ASP A 399 -3.09 -26.57 31.74
N TYR A 400 -1.94 -25.94 31.53
CA TYR A 400 -1.12 -26.15 30.36
C TYR A 400 -0.49 -27.55 30.28
N THR A 401 -0.60 -28.37 31.34
CA THR A 401 -0.03 -29.74 31.40
C THR A 401 -0.91 -30.78 30.70
N THR A 402 -2.19 -30.46 30.49
CA THR A 402 -3.15 -31.37 29.85
C THR A 402 -3.62 -30.92 28.49
N ALA A 403 -3.19 -29.74 28.01
CA ALA A 403 -3.41 -29.34 26.64
C ALA A 403 -2.60 -30.25 25.73
N SER A 404 -3.16 -31.39 25.36
CA SER A 404 -2.64 -32.19 24.24
C SER A 404 -2.79 -31.36 22.96
N PHE A 405 -1.73 -30.71 22.53
CA PHE A 405 -1.62 -30.27 21.18
C PHE A 405 -1.55 -31.50 20.29
N PRO A 406 -2.54 -31.79 19.43
CA PRO A 406 -2.38 -32.83 18.45
C PRO A 406 -1.30 -32.32 17.48
N TYR A 407 -0.16 -32.99 17.48
CA TYR A 407 0.90 -32.82 16.49
C TYR A 407 0.42 -33.27 15.11
#